data_e9c7e8aad87b01375281486ab905ac18
#
_entry.id   e9c7e8aad87b01375281486ab905ac18
#
_cell.length_a   1.000
_cell.length_b   1.000
_cell.length_c   1.000
_cell.angle_alpha   90.00
_cell.angle_beta   90.00
_cell.angle_gamma   90.00
#
_symmetry.space_group_name_H-M   'P 1'
#
loop_
_entity.id
_entity.type
_entity.pdbx_description
1 polymer ?
#
loop_
_entity_poly.entity_id
_entity_poly.type
_entity_poly.pdbx_seq_one_letter_code
_entity_poly.pdbx_strand_id
1 'polypeptide(L)'
;MNQILQIDGSFGGGSVIRVAVPIALATGKSLNIINIRKNRKKPGLRLQHLSGLKLLAEITGSKLNHSEIGSQEISIETNTDPTKFKDSITVHLDTAASISLIVQAIANYTFMSKRSITLQFIGGGTVTSWAPTCSYLQYITKPIFLKFGLEINIDIKLDGYYPRGGAEGTIQLNWIGSPLTSVAFNTYTDWKVTLFGQASQDLERQKVIERQIEAYQENFNQPIETIENYLPSKSAGTNLLAIIESKDTIKGLTELGKIGRKSEEIGKTLAKKTTEE
;
A
#
# COMPACT_ATOMS: atom_id res chain seq x y z
N MET A 1 -6.91 -34.88 8.89
CA MET A 1 -6.06 -34.30 7.80
C MET A 1 -6.58 -32.90 7.51
N ASN A 2 -5.75 -31.88 7.67
CA ASN A 2 -6.17 -30.52 7.31
C ASN A 2 -6.36 -30.45 5.80
N GLN A 3 -7.54 -30.07 5.38
CA GLN A 3 -7.87 -29.89 3.96
C GLN A 3 -6.96 -28.80 3.36
N ILE A 4 -6.19 -29.15 2.33
CA ILE A 4 -5.37 -28.19 1.59
C ILE A 4 -6.28 -27.52 0.54
N LEU A 5 -6.40 -26.19 0.62
CA LEU A 5 -7.10 -25.42 -0.39
C LEU A 5 -6.22 -25.29 -1.65
N GLN A 6 -6.80 -25.46 -2.83
CA GLN A 6 -6.11 -25.23 -4.09
C GLN A 6 -6.71 -24.04 -4.83
N ILE A 7 -5.87 -23.12 -5.29
CA ILE A 7 -6.27 -21.93 -6.05
C ILE A 7 -5.50 -21.88 -7.37
N ASP A 8 -6.21 -21.66 -8.48
CA ASP A 8 -5.60 -21.37 -9.77
C ASP A 8 -5.36 -19.85 -9.91
N GLY A 9 -4.09 -19.45 -10.00
CA GLY A 9 -3.65 -18.07 -10.17
C GLY A 9 -3.55 -17.60 -11.62
N SER A 10 -3.98 -18.39 -12.61
CA SER A 10 -3.80 -18.09 -14.04
C SER A 10 -4.49 -16.80 -14.48
N PHE A 11 -5.68 -16.51 -13.96
CA PHE A 11 -6.47 -15.31 -14.31
C PHE A 11 -6.12 -14.08 -13.51
N GLY A 12 -5.27 -14.21 -12.49
CA GLY A 12 -4.91 -13.14 -11.57
C GLY A 12 -3.50 -12.61 -11.76
N GLY A 13 -3.21 -11.58 -10.98
CA GLY A 13 -1.87 -11.02 -10.79
C GLY A 13 -1.36 -11.29 -9.37
N GLY A 14 -0.52 -10.40 -8.87
CA GLY A 14 -0.06 -10.44 -7.48
C GLY A 14 -1.18 -10.25 -6.44
N SER A 15 -2.33 -9.73 -6.84
CA SER A 15 -3.51 -9.55 -5.98
C SER A 15 -4.05 -10.88 -5.44
N VAL A 16 -4.05 -11.95 -6.25
CA VAL A 16 -4.47 -13.29 -5.80
C VAL A 16 -3.68 -13.72 -4.57
N ILE A 17 -2.37 -13.56 -4.62
CA ILE A 17 -1.47 -13.92 -3.53
C ILE A 17 -1.75 -13.05 -2.29
N ARG A 18 -1.87 -11.72 -2.48
CA ARG A 18 -2.10 -10.78 -1.38
C ARG A 18 -3.45 -10.92 -0.67
N VAL A 19 -4.40 -11.60 -1.30
CA VAL A 19 -5.72 -11.87 -0.71
C VAL A 19 -5.80 -13.31 -0.19
N ALA A 20 -5.48 -14.30 -1.02
CA ALA A 20 -5.68 -15.70 -0.66
C ALA A 20 -4.78 -16.17 0.49
N VAL A 21 -3.51 -15.78 0.46
CA VAL A 21 -2.54 -16.23 1.48
C VAL A 21 -2.89 -15.71 2.88
N PRO A 22 -3.05 -14.40 3.11
CA PRO A 22 -3.38 -13.91 4.45
C PRO A 22 -4.71 -14.45 4.97
N ILE A 23 -5.71 -14.68 4.11
CA ILE A 23 -6.99 -15.27 4.51
C ILE A 23 -6.80 -16.74 4.93
N ALA A 24 -6.05 -17.52 4.16
CA ALA A 24 -5.77 -18.92 4.50
C ALA A 24 -5.03 -19.03 5.85
N LEU A 25 -4.00 -18.22 6.04
CA LEU A 25 -3.23 -18.15 7.29
C LEU A 25 -4.10 -17.75 8.49
N ALA A 26 -4.94 -16.73 8.33
CA ALA A 26 -5.83 -16.25 9.39
C ALA A 26 -6.93 -17.25 9.76
N THR A 27 -7.33 -18.10 8.82
CA THR A 27 -8.36 -19.13 9.02
C THR A 27 -7.79 -20.51 9.34
N GLY A 28 -6.47 -20.63 9.52
CA GLY A 28 -5.80 -21.89 9.87
C GLY A 28 -5.79 -22.94 8.76
N LYS A 29 -5.98 -22.53 7.49
CA LYS A 29 -6.06 -23.46 6.35
C LYS A 29 -4.75 -23.48 5.57
N SER A 30 -4.23 -24.65 5.28
CA SER A 30 -3.11 -24.81 4.34
C SER A 30 -3.58 -24.56 2.90
N LEU A 31 -2.67 -24.00 2.06
CA LEU A 31 -3.03 -23.49 0.74
C LEU A 31 -1.97 -23.90 -0.30
N ASN A 32 -2.43 -24.30 -1.47
CA ASN A 32 -1.61 -24.44 -2.67
C ASN A 32 -2.12 -23.49 -3.76
N ILE A 33 -1.25 -22.64 -4.32
CA ILE A 33 -1.57 -21.77 -5.46
C ILE A 33 -0.74 -22.22 -6.65
N ILE A 34 -1.40 -22.61 -7.73
CA ILE A 34 -0.77 -23.03 -8.99
C ILE A 34 -0.97 -21.97 -10.09
N ASN A 35 -0.24 -22.08 -11.18
CA ASN A 35 -0.35 -21.20 -12.35
C ASN A 35 -0.18 -19.70 -12.01
N ILE A 36 0.64 -19.38 -11.01
CA ILE A 36 0.84 -18.02 -10.53
C ILE A 36 1.27 -17.11 -11.69
N ARG A 37 0.42 -16.13 -12.02
CA ARG A 37 0.70 -15.11 -13.04
C ARG A 37 1.06 -15.72 -14.42
N LYS A 38 0.54 -16.91 -14.76
CA LYS A 38 0.87 -17.66 -15.98
C LYS A 38 0.74 -16.81 -17.25
N ASN A 39 -0.30 -15.96 -17.33
CA ASN A 39 -0.61 -15.15 -18.49
C ASN A 39 0.10 -13.76 -18.51
N ARG A 40 1.07 -13.53 -17.64
CA ARG A 40 1.85 -12.27 -17.62
C ARG A 40 3.14 -12.41 -18.44
N LYS A 41 3.63 -11.30 -19.02
CA LYS A 41 4.92 -11.28 -19.73
C LYS A 41 6.08 -11.91 -18.96
N LYS A 42 6.04 -11.81 -17.63
CA LYS A 42 6.98 -12.47 -16.71
C LYS A 42 6.15 -13.27 -15.71
N PRO A 43 5.88 -14.56 -15.98
CA PRO A 43 5.11 -15.43 -15.11
C PRO A 43 5.77 -15.65 -13.74
N GLY A 44 5.02 -16.21 -12.81
CA GLY A 44 5.49 -16.60 -11.49
C GLY A 44 5.69 -15.45 -10.50
N LEU A 45 6.22 -15.80 -9.36
CA LEU A 45 6.50 -14.89 -8.25
C LEU A 45 7.55 -13.84 -8.62
N ARG A 46 7.39 -12.62 -8.08
CA ARG A 46 8.35 -11.53 -8.17
C ARG A 46 8.77 -11.15 -6.75
N LEU A 47 9.89 -10.43 -6.64
CA LEU A 47 10.47 -10.06 -5.35
C LEU A 47 9.45 -9.47 -4.37
N GLN A 48 8.62 -8.52 -4.83
CA GLN A 48 7.57 -7.90 -4.00
C GLN A 48 6.52 -8.90 -3.48
N HIS A 49 6.24 -9.99 -4.22
CA HIS A 49 5.33 -11.04 -3.75
C HIS A 49 6.01 -11.87 -2.66
N LEU A 50 7.28 -12.23 -2.90
CA LEU A 50 8.07 -13.02 -1.95
C LEU A 50 8.27 -12.30 -0.63
N SER A 51 8.54 -11.00 -0.65
CA SER A 51 8.69 -10.21 0.59
C SER A 51 7.44 -10.29 1.45
N GLY A 52 6.25 -10.08 0.85
CA GLY A 52 4.98 -10.18 1.57
C GLY A 52 4.67 -11.60 2.07
N LEU A 53 4.97 -12.63 1.26
CA LEU A 53 4.78 -14.03 1.65
C LEU A 53 5.67 -14.45 2.80
N LYS A 54 6.97 -14.14 2.74
CA LYS A 54 7.94 -14.44 3.80
C LYS A 54 7.56 -13.75 5.09
N LEU A 55 7.13 -12.49 5.00
CA LEU A 55 6.66 -11.73 6.15
C LEU A 55 5.44 -12.37 6.81
N LEU A 56 4.43 -12.75 6.04
CA LEU A 56 3.24 -13.44 6.54
C LEU A 56 3.59 -14.79 7.18
N ALA A 57 4.48 -15.55 6.56
CA ALA A 57 4.95 -16.82 7.11
C ALA A 57 5.69 -16.61 8.44
N GLU A 58 6.52 -15.58 8.54
CA GLU A 58 7.25 -15.25 9.76
C GLU A 58 6.31 -14.76 10.88
N ILE A 59 5.32 -13.92 10.56
CA ILE A 59 4.30 -13.46 11.52
C ILE A 59 3.52 -14.63 12.10
N THR A 60 3.22 -15.64 11.28
CA THR A 60 2.37 -16.77 11.69
C THR A 60 3.14 -18.02 12.10
N GLY A 61 4.47 -18.03 11.93
CA GLY A 61 5.28 -19.24 12.12
C GLY A 61 4.96 -20.36 11.12
N SER A 62 4.38 -20.03 9.97
CA SER A 62 3.98 -20.97 8.91
C SER A 62 5.15 -21.28 7.97
N LYS A 63 5.06 -22.39 7.24
CA LYS A 63 6.10 -22.79 6.28
C LYS A 63 5.67 -22.49 4.86
N LEU A 64 6.62 -21.99 4.08
CA LEU A 64 6.48 -21.76 2.65
C LEU A 64 7.34 -22.74 1.86
N ASN A 65 6.77 -23.39 0.86
CA ASN A 65 7.49 -24.21 -0.10
C ASN A 65 7.35 -23.57 -1.50
N HIS A 66 8.34 -23.80 -2.37
CA HIS A 66 8.41 -23.23 -3.72
C HIS A 66 8.40 -21.69 -3.75
N SER A 67 8.94 -21.05 -2.70
CA SER A 67 8.93 -19.59 -2.52
C SER A 67 10.15 -18.92 -3.16
N GLU A 68 10.30 -19.09 -4.48
CA GLU A 68 11.41 -18.55 -5.28
C GLU A 68 10.93 -17.60 -6.37
N ILE A 69 11.82 -16.71 -6.84
CA ILE A 69 11.51 -15.80 -7.95
C ILE A 69 11.23 -16.64 -9.21
N GLY A 70 10.10 -16.37 -9.86
CA GLY A 70 9.68 -17.08 -11.07
C GLY A 70 8.85 -18.34 -10.78
N SER A 71 8.76 -18.80 -9.54
CA SER A 71 7.90 -19.96 -9.22
C SER A 71 6.46 -19.67 -9.60
N GLN A 72 5.85 -20.61 -10.34
CA GLN A 72 4.45 -20.56 -10.71
C GLN A 72 3.56 -21.36 -9.76
N GLU A 73 4.14 -21.92 -8.72
CA GLU A 73 3.45 -22.64 -7.67
C GLU A 73 4.02 -22.22 -6.32
N ILE A 74 3.17 -22.19 -5.30
CA ILE A 74 3.55 -22.01 -3.90
C ILE A 74 2.63 -22.84 -3.03
N SER A 75 3.19 -23.51 -2.03
CA SER A 75 2.39 -24.17 -1.00
C SER A 75 2.72 -23.60 0.39
N ILE A 76 1.68 -23.52 1.21
CA ILE A 76 1.75 -22.95 2.55
C ILE A 76 1.19 -23.98 3.53
N GLU A 77 2.05 -24.40 4.43
CA GLU A 77 1.66 -25.20 5.59
C GLU A 77 1.38 -24.25 6.75
N THR A 78 0.09 -24.01 6.98
CA THR A 78 -0.33 -23.06 7.99
C THR A 78 -0.08 -23.58 9.41
N ASN A 79 0.64 -22.80 10.19
CA ASN A 79 0.77 -23.01 11.61
C ASN A 79 -0.47 -22.50 12.35
N THR A 80 -0.97 -23.29 13.29
CA THR A 80 -2.14 -22.93 14.13
C THR A 80 -1.78 -22.76 15.61
N ASP A 81 -0.50 -22.93 15.96
CA ASP A 81 -0.01 -22.71 17.31
C ASP A 81 0.20 -21.21 17.57
N PRO A 82 -0.63 -20.58 18.42
CA PRO A 82 -0.57 -19.14 18.64
C PRO A 82 0.72 -18.68 19.34
N THR A 83 1.45 -19.56 19.98
CA THR A 83 2.73 -19.23 20.65
C THR A 83 3.83 -18.84 19.66
N LYS A 84 3.67 -19.19 18.38
CA LYS A 84 4.61 -18.88 17.31
C LYS A 84 4.26 -17.58 16.57
N PHE A 85 3.12 -16.96 16.89
CA PHE A 85 2.69 -15.74 16.24
C PHE A 85 3.44 -14.52 16.78
N LYS A 86 3.80 -13.61 15.86
CA LYS A 86 4.46 -12.34 16.18
C LYS A 86 3.50 -11.19 15.96
N ASP A 87 3.45 -10.26 16.89
CA ASP A 87 2.65 -9.04 16.80
C ASP A 87 3.51 -7.82 16.36
N SER A 88 4.83 -7.99 16.29
CA SER A 88 5.78 -6.98 15.79
C SER A 88 6.89 -7.63 14.99
N ILE A 89 7.28 -6.98 13.89
CA ILE A 89 8.35 -7.48 13.01
C ILE A 89 9.07 -6.36 12.30
N THR A 90 10.39 -6.54 12.10
CA THR A 90 11.19 -5.65 11.25
C THR A 90 11.27 -6.21 9.83
N VAL A 91 10.94 -5.37 8.87
CA VAL A 91 10.89 -5.70 7.44
C VAL A 91 12.07 -5.08 6.73
N HIS A 92 13.01 -5.88 6.27
CA HIS A 92 14.15 -5.42 5.47
C HIS A 92 13.86 -5.53 3.98
N LEU A 93 14.01 -4.43 3.25
CA LEU A 93 13.72 -4.33 1.83
C LEU A 93 14.91 -3.69 1.08
N ASP A 94 15.65 -4.47 0.34
CA ASP A 94 16.88 -4.04 -0.35
C ASP A 94 16.64 -3.16 -1.59
N THR A 95 15.39 -3.05 -2.01
CA THR A 95 14.99 -2.31 -3.23
C THR A 95 13.83 -1.38 -2.94
N ALA A 96 13.41 -0.58 -3.93
CA ALA A 96 12.17 0.20 -3.85
C ALA A 96 10.90 -0.66 -3.95
N ALA A 97 10.87 -1.82 -3.26
CA ALA A 97 9.66 -2.64 -3.16
C ALA A 97 8.56 -1.85 -2.45
N SER A 98 7.33 -1.94 -2.95
CA SER A 98 6.21 -1.16 -2.43
C SER A 98 5.82 -1.60 -1.01
N ILE A 99 5.99 -0.70 -0.05
CA ILE A 99 5.53 -0.88 1.34
C ILE A 99 4.01 -1.03 1.38
N SER A 100 3.28 -0.25 0.59
CA SER A 100 1.81 -0.29 0.58
C SER A 100 1.23 -1.64 0.15
N LEU A 101 1.89 -2.35 -0.77
CA LEU A 101 1.45 -3.70 -1.15
C LEU A 101 1.70 -4.75 -0.07
N ILE A 102 2.73 -4.57 0.74
CA ILE A 102 2.97 -5.39 1.94
C ILE A 102 1.88 -5.10 2.97
N VAL A 103 1.62 -3.82 3.24
CA VAL A 103 0.56 -3.39 4.17
C VAL A 103 -0.80 -3.94 3.76
N GLN A 104 -1.14 -3.96 2.47
CA GLN A 104 -2.39 -4.58 1.99
C GLN A 104 -2.50 -6.07 2.36
N ALA A 105 -1.42 -6.83 2.22
CA ALA A 105 -1.43 -8.25 2.58
C ALA A 105 -1.61 -8.45 4.09
N ILE A 106 -0.90 -7.65 4.90
CA ILE A 106 -1.00 -7.73 6.36
C ILE A 106 -2.36 -7.22 6.85
N ALA A 107 -2.94 -6.18 6.23
CA ALA A 107 -4.28 -5.71 6.55
C ALA A 107 -5.34 -6.80 6.35
N ASN A 108 -5.26 -7.56 5.25
CA ASN A 108 -6.15 -8.72 5.04
C ASN A 108 -6.00 -9.78 6.15
N TYR A 109 -4.75 -10.04 6.58
CA TYR A 109 -4.49 -10.94 7.71
C TYR A 109 -5.07 -10.38 9.02
N THR A 110 -4.82 -9.10 9.32
CA THR A 110 -5.32 -8.42 10.52
C THR A 110 -6.85 -8.44 10.59
N PHE A 111 -7.54 -8.13 9.48
CA PHE A 111 -9.00 -8.19 9.41
C PHE A 111 -9.55 -9.59 9.73
N MET A 112 -8.96 -10.62 9.16
CA MET A 112 -9.46 -11.99 9.30
C MET A 112 -9.06 -12.63 10.63
N SER A 113 -7.83 -12.39 11.10
CA SER A 113 -7.31 -12.96 12.35
C SER A 113 -7.70 -12.15 13.59
N LYS A 114 -8.11 -10.88 13.40
CA LYS A 114 -8.37 -9.90 14.47
C LYS A 114 -7.17 -9.64 15.38
N ARG A 115 -5.96 -9.81 14.83
CA ARG A 115 -4.70 -9.56 15.53
C ARG A 115 -4.08 -8.26 15.06
N SER A 116 -3.64 -7.43 15.99
CA SER A 116 -2.86 -6.22 15.68
C SER A 116 -1.43 -6.56 15.33
N ILE A 117 -0.88 -5.86 14.33
CA ILE A 117 0.49 -6.09 13.82
C ILE A 117 1.23 -4.76 13.71
N THR A 118 2.46 -4.72 14.23
CA THR A 118 3.39 -3.59 14.06
C THR A 118 4.49 -3.97 13.07
N LEU A 119 4.69 -3.16 12.05
CA LEU A 119 5.71 -3.32 11.03
C LEU A 119 6.73 -2.18 11.14
N GLN A 120 7.99 -2.50 11.38
CA GLN A 120 9.11 -1.55 11.27
C GLN A 120 9.79 -1.76 9.92
N PHE A 121 9.85 -0.74 9.09
CA PHE A 121 10.47 -0.82 7.77
C PHE A 121 11.87 -0.25 7.76
N ILE A 122 12.80 -1.00 7.17
CA ILE A 122 14.16 -0.59 6.81
C ILE A 122 14.33 -0.91 5.33
N GLY A 123 14.29 0.12 4.50
CA GLY A 123 14.26 -0.01 3.04
C GLY A 123 12.85 0.04 2.47
N GLY A 124 12.72 -0.28 1.19
CA GLY A 124 11.45 -0.21 0.44
C GLY A 124 11.14 1.17 -0.12
N GLY A 125 9.99 1.26 -0.77
CA GLY A 125 9.48 2.48 -1.39
C GLY A 125 8.14 2.91 -0.81
N THR A 126 8.07 4.17 -0.37
CA THR A 126 6.83 4.83 0.04
C THR A 126 6.02 5.34 -1.15
N VAL A 127 6.74 5.68 -2.23
CA VAL A 127 6.19 6.13 -3.51
C VAL A 127 6.75 5.26 -4.62
N THR A 128 5.91 4.41 -5.18
CA THR A 128 6.31 3.46 -6.23
C THR A 128 5.28 3.40 -7.35
N SER A 129 5.73 3.18 -8.59
CA SER A 129 4.83 2.97 -9.72
C SER A 129 3.99 1.68 -9.53
N TRP A 130 2.75 1.72 -9.97
CA TRP A 130 1.81 0.58 -9.98
C TRP A 130 1.35 0.10 -8.58
N ALA A 131 1.50 0.93 -7.57
CA ALA A 131 1.02 0.69 -6.22
C ALA A 131 0.51 2.00 -5.62
N PRO A 132 -0.44 1.96 -4.66
CA PRO A 132 -0.76 3.13 -3.87
C PRO A 132 0.48 3.66 -3.15
N THR A 133 0.58 4.97 -2.94
CA THR A 133 1.65 5.56 -2.12
C THR A 133 1.35 5.37 -0.64
N CYS A 134 2.35 5.55 0.25
CA CYS A 134 2.08 5.56 1.69
C CYS A 134 1.20 6.75 2.09
N SER A 135 1.29 7.89 1.39
CA SER A 135 0.35 9.00 1.57
C SER A 135 -1.09 8.61 1.20
N TYR A 136 -1.28 7.82 0.13
CA TYR A 136 -2.60 7.28 -0.20
C TYR A 136 -3.13 6.35 0.92
N LEU A 137 -2.27 5.52 1.51
CA LEU A 137 -2.67 4.71 2.68
C LEU A 137 -3.07 5.59 3.86
N GLN A 138 -2.32 6.66 4.12
CA GLN A 138 -2.55 7.58 5.24
C GLN A 138 -3.87 8.33 5.11
N TYR A 139 -4.11 8.93 3.94
CA TYR A 139 -5.21 9.87 3.77
C TYR A 139 -6.48 9.25 3.19
N ILE A 140 -6.38 8.15 2.44
CA ILE A 140 -7.54 7.51 1.81
C ILE A 140 -7.86 6.15 2.44
N THR A 141 -6.87 5.26 2.54
CA THR A 141 -7.13 3.90 3.00
C THR A 141 -7.41 3.84 4.50
N LYS A 142 -6.66 4.57 5.31
CA LYS A 142 -6.82 4.62 6.78
C LYS A 142 -8.24 5.01 7.21
N PRO A 143 -8.85 6.14 6.77
CA PRO A 143 -10.20 6.50 7.18
C PRO A 143 -11.26 5.50 6.69
N ILE A 144 -11.07 4.86 5.53
CA ILE A 144 -11.95 3.80 5.05
C ILE A 144 -11.85 2.57 5.96
N PHE A 145 -10.64 2.10 6.23
CA PHE A 145 -10.42 0.91 7.04
C PHE A 145 -10.87 1.07 8.49
N LEU A 146 -10.76 2.30 9.02
CA LEU A 146 -11.28 2.63 10.36
C LEU A 146 -12.79 2.38 10.47
N LYS A 147 -13.57 2.66 9.41
CA LYS A 147 -15.01 2.35 9.37
C LYS A 147 -15.31 0.85 9.49
N PHE A 148 -14.35 0.00 9.15
CA PHE A 148 -14.45 -1.46 9.26
C PHE A 148 -13.72 -2.04 10.49
N GLY A 149 -13.27 -1.21 11.41
CA GLY A 149 -12.63 -1.64 12.66
C GLY A 149 -11.13 -1.96 12.54
N LEU A 150 -10.46 -1.48 11.48
CA LEU A 150 -9.01 -1.54 11.37
C LEU A 150 -8.42 -0.13 11.36
N GLU A 151 -7.74 0.22 12.44
CA GLU A 151 -6.97 1.45 12.52
C GLU A 151 -5.57 1.24 11.94
N ILE A 152 -5.14 2.17 11.09
CA ILE A 152 -3.79 2.17 10.51
C ILE A 152 -3.06 3.43 11.00
N ASN A 153 -1.94 3.26 11.70
CA ASN A 153 -1.08 4.36 12.10
C ASN A 153 0.22 4.28 11.32
N ILE A 154 0.59 5.36 10.62
CA ILE A 154 1.73 5.44 9.71
C ILE A 154 2.66 6.54 10.19
N ASP A 155 3.92 6.19 10.48
CA ASP A 155 4.99 7.11 10.83
C ASP A 155 6.20 6.84 9.92
N ILE A 156 6.38 7.67 8.89
CA ILE A 156 7.50 7.59 7.94
C ILE A 156 8.51 8.69 8.28
N LYS A 157 9.73 8.29 8.57
CA LYS A 157 10.85 9.19 8.91
C LYS A 157 11.76 9.46 7.73
N LEU A 158 11.90 8.47 6.84
CA LEU A 158 12.71 8.54 5.64
C LEU A 158 11.89 8.03 4.46
N ASP A 159 11.74 8.84 3.41
CA ASP A 159 11.03 8.43 2.22
C ASP A 159 11.83 7.48 1.33
N GLY A 160 11.12 6.65 0.60
CA GLY A 160 11.69 5.72 -0.37
C GLY A 160 11.14 5.93 -1.77
N TYR A 161 12.01 6.34 -2.70
CA TYR A 161 11.69 6.48 -4.13
C TYR A 161 12.56 5.52 -4.97
N TYR A 162 12.08 5.19 -6.16
CA TYR A 162 12.88 4.44 -7.13
C TYR A 162 14.09 5.29 -7.57
N PRO A 163 15.29 4.70 -7.80
CA PRO A 163 15.57 3.26 -7.78
C PRO A 163 15.97 2.68 -6.42
N ARG A 164 16.49 3.49 -5.48
CA ARG A 164 17.14 2.97 -4.26
C ARG A 164 16.16 2.54 -3.17
N GLY A 165 14.94 3.09 -3.17
CA GLY A 165 14.04 2.92 -2.03
C GLY A 165 14.62 3.55 -0.76
N GLY A 166 14.81 2.75 0.27
CA GLY A 166 15.50 3.16 1.49
C GLY A 166 14.61 3.86 2.50
N ALA A 167 13.31 3.64 2.45
CA ALA A 167 12.37 4.16 3.44
C ALA A 167 12.67 3.63 4.84
N GLU A 168 12.36 4.44 5.85
CA GLU A 168 12.38 4.04 7.25
C GLU A 168 11.13 4.55 7.95
N GLY A 169 10.52 3.70 8.77
CA GLY A 169 9.32 4.08 9.48
C GLY A 169 8.61 2.90 10.12
N THR A 170 7.47 3.21 10.74
CA THR A 170 6.63 2.23 11.43
C THR A 170 5.19 2.33 10.91
N ILE A 171 4.57 1.19 10.67
CA ILE A 171 3.15 1.09 10.36
C ILE A 171 2.52 0.11 11.33
N GLN A 172 1.49 0.57 12.04
CA GLN A 172 0.71 -0.23 12.97
C GLN A 172 -0.67 -0.49 12.38
N LEU A 173 -1.07 -1.74 12.37
CA LEU A 173 -2.39 -2.20 11.96
C LEU A 173 -3.09 -2.73 13.20
N ASN A 174 -3.99 -1.93 13.77
CA ASN A 174 -4.64 -2.20 15.04
C ASN A 174 -6.08 -2.65 14.80
N TRP A 175 -6.39 -3.88 15.17
CA TRP A 175 -7.78 -4.33 15.21
C TRP A 175 -8.48 -3.73 16.44
N ILE A 176 -9.48 -2.86 16.24
CA ILE A 176 -10.17 -2.15 17.31
C ILE A 176 -11.54 -2.75 17.66
N GLY A 177 -11.92 -3.86 17.02
CA GLY A 177 -13.09 -4.63 17.45
C GLY A 177 -14.45 -4.03 17.11
N SER A 178 -14.55 -3.15 16.12
CA SER A 178 -15.85 -2.65 15.68
C SER A 178 -16.70 -3.76 15.06
N PRO A 179 -17.99 -3.87 15.35
CA PRO A 179 -18.86 -4.75 14.60
C PRO A 179 -18.86 -4.30 13.13
N LEU A 180 -18.78 -5.27 12.22
CA LEU A 180 -18.93 -5.01 10.77
C LEU A 180 -20.36 -4.51 10.52
N THR A 181 -20.54 -3.21 10.57
CA THR A 181 -21.78 -2.55 10.12
C THR A 181 -21.68 -2.25 8.65
N SER A 182 -22.82 -2.24 7.96
CA SER A 182 -22.82 -1.80 6.56
C SER A 182 -22.35 -0.35 6.48
N VAL A 183 -21.37 -0.08 5.65
CA VAL A 183 -20.86 1.27 5.37
C VAL A 183 -21.41 1.70 4.02
N ALA A 184 -22.20 2.78 4.01
CA ALA A 184 -22.67 3.38 2.79
C ALA A 184 -21.73 4.54 2.38
N PHE A 185 -21.38 4.62 1.11
CA PHE A 185 -20.61 5.70 0.50
C PHE A 185 -21.49 6.42 -0.52
N ASN A 186 -22.59 7.03 -0.04
CA ASN A 186 -23.68 7.48 -0.90
C ASN A 186 -23.76 8.98 -1.10
N THR A 187 -22.98 9.78 -0.37
CA THR A 187 -23.09 11.23 -0.41
C THR A 187 -22.04 11.81 -1.35
N TYR A 188 -22.51 12.48 -2.39
CA TYR A 188 -21.67 13.10 -3.43
C TYR A 188 -21.90 14.63 -3.51
N THR A 189 -22.21 15.25 -2.37
CA THR A 189 -22.45 16.70 -2.27
C THR A 189 -21.41 17.33 -1.36
N ASP A 190 -21.17 18.61 -1.53
CA ASP A 190 -20.30 19.42 -0.67
C ASP A 190 -18.85 18.90 -0.58
N TRP A 191 -18.26 18.67 -1.75
CA TRP A 191 -16.89 18.20 -1.85
C TRP A 191 -15.87 19.21 -1.36
N LYS A 192 -14.92 18.73 -0.56
CA LYS A 192 -13.69 19.44 -0.25
C LYS A 192 -12.52 18.73 -0.92
N VAL A 193 -11.58 19.51 -1.42
CA VAL A 193 -10.35 19.00 -2.00
C VAL A 193 -9.17 19.47 -1.19
N THR A 194 -8.38 18.51 -0.70
CA THR A 194 -7.08 18.78 -0.07
C THR A 194 -5.98 18.19 -0.97
N LEU A 195 -4.99 18.99 -1.31
CA LEU A 195 -3.79 18.52 -2.00
C LEU A 195 -2.72 18.19 -0.98
N PHE A 196 -2.22 16.96 -1.02
CA PHE A 196 -1.03 16.54 -0.29
C PHE A 196 0.12 16.40 -1.27
N GLY A 197 1.08 17.33 -1.19
CA GLY A 197 2.34 17.28 -1.92
C GLY A 197 3.42 16.61 -1.08
N GLN A 198 4.14 15.65 -1.66
CA GLN A 198 5.26 14.97 -1.02
C GLN A 198 6.45 14.94 -1.97
N ALA A 199 7.63 15.32 -1.46
CA ALA A 199 8.85 15.24 -2.23
C ALA A 199 10.07 14.96 -1.33
N SER A 200 11.12 14.47 -1.96
CA SER A 200 12.43 14.35 -1.32
C SER A 200 12.99 15.74 -0.96
N GLN A 201 13.63 15.85 0.18
CA GLN A 201 14.13 17.10 0.73
C GLN A 201 15.14 17.82 -0.19
N ASP A 202 15.88 17.11 -0.99
CA ASP A 202 16.78 17.69 -1.99
C ASP A 202 16.08 18.49 -3.11
N LEU A 203 14.76 18.30 -3.26
CA LEU A 203 13.92 19.04 -4.20
C LEU A 203 13.24 20.30 -3.60
N GLU A 204 13.37 20.54 -2.31
CA GLU A 204 12.73 21.65 -1.59
C GLU A 204 13.18 23.01 -2.14
N ARG A 205 14.50 23.21 -2.36
CA ARG A 205 15.04 24.46 -2.93
C ARG A 205 14.49 24.80 -4.30
N GLN A 206 14.04 23.78 -5.05
CA GLN A 206 13.43 23.94 -6.37
C GLN A 206 11.91 24.17 -6.29
N LYS A 207 11.36 24.23 -5.09
CA LYS A 207 9.92 24.43 -4.81
C LYS A 207 9.04 23.48 -5.63
N VAL A 208 9.41 22.17 -5.60
CA VAL A 208 8.75 21.19 -6.48
C VAL A 208 7.29 21.01 -6.10
N ILE A 209 6.97 20.93 -4.83
CA ILE A 209 5.59 20.76 -4.34
C ILE A 209 4.77 22.01 -4.64
N GLU A 210 5.28 23.19 -4.31
CA GLU A 210 4.60 24.47 -4.51
C GLU A 210 4.23 24.67 -5.99
N ARG A 211 5.18 24.42 -6.89
CA ARG A 211 4.94 24.51 -8.36
C ARG A 211 3.92 23.49 -8.86
N GLN A 212 3.83 22.30 -8.24
CA GLN A 212 2.79 21.33 -8.56
C GLN A 212 1.42 21.85 -8.10
N ILE A 213 1.35 22.40 -6.90
CA ILE A 213 0.13 22.96 -6.30
C ILE A 213 -0.35 24.17 -7.09
N GLU A 214 0.53 25.12 -7.38
CA GLU A 214 0.21 26.31 -8.20
C GLU A 214 -0.38 25.90 -9.55
N ALA A 215 0.26 24.97 -10.26
CA ALA A 215 -0.23 24.49 -11.54
C ALA A 215 -1.56 23.71 -11.44
N TYR A 216 -1.81 23.05 -10.31
CA TYR A 216 -3.12 22.45 -10.06
C TYR A 216 -4.19 23.53 -9.87
N GLN A 217 -3.93 24.54 -9.02
CA GLN A 217 -4.86 25.65 -8.73
C GLN A 217 -5.22 26.46 -10.00
N GLU A 218 -4.26 26.70 -10.89
CA GLU A 218 -4.51 27.36 -12.17
C GLU A 218 -5.47 26.59 -13.09
N ASN A 219 -5.64 25.29 -12.86
CA ASN A 219 -6.44 24.39 -13.71
C ASN A 219 -7.63 23.76 -12.96
N PHE A 220 -7.92 24.21 -11.73
CA PHE A 220 -9.02 23.72 -10.90
C PHE A 220 -9.74 24.88 -10.22
N ASN A 221 -11.02 25.07 -10.55
CA ASN A 221 -11.78 26.30 -10.23
C ASN A 221 -12.47 26.29 -8.85
N GLN A 222 -12.07 25.40 -7.95
CA GLN A 222 -12.65 25.35 -6.60
C GLN A 222 -11.59 25.61 -5.53
N PRO A 223 -11.98 26.08 -4.33
CA PRO A 223 -11.06 26.23 -3.22
C PRO A 223 -10.42 24.90 -2.85
N ILE A 224 -9.15 24.92 -2.50
CA ILE A 224 -8.41 23.76 -2.03
C ILE A 224 -7.65 24.08 -0.73
N GLU A 225 -7.48 23.05 0.09
CA GLU A 225 -6.51 23.06 1.18
C GLU A 225 -5.22 22.39 0.71
N THR A 226 -4.07 22.74 1.31
CA THR A 226 -2.76 22.19 0.91
C THR A 226 -1.98 21.69 2.10
N ILE A 227 -1.28 20.58 1.92
CA ILE A 227 -0.32 20.02 2.89
C ILE A 227 0.95 19.70 2.11
N GLU A 228 2.07 20.24 2.57
CA GLU A 228 3.36 20.06 1.95
C GLU A 228 4.28 19.27 2.89
N ASN A 229 4.95 18.25 2.34
CA ASN A 229 5.80 17.36 3.11
C ASN A 229 7.11 17.06 2.37
N TYR A 230 8.20 17.61 2.83
CA TYR A 230 9.54 17.30 2.37
C TYR A 230 10.24 16.41 3.37
N LEU A 231 10.62 15.19 2.96
CA LEU A 231 11.31 14.23 3.81
C LEU A 231 12.67 13.83 3.21
N PRO A 232 13.65 13.52 4.08
CA PRO A 232 14.90 12.93 3.63
C PRO A 232 14.65 11.63 2.84
N SER A 233 15.48 11.39 1.83
CA SER A 233 15.41 10.15 1.03
C SER A 233 16.74 9.85 0.33
N LYS A 234 16.93 8.58 -0.09
CA LYS A 234 18.13 8.14 -0.84
C LYS A 234 18.03 8.41 -2.35
N SER A 235 16.88 8.80 -2.85
CA SER A 235 16.62 9.09 -4.27
C SER A 235 15.63 10.23 -4.37
N ALA A 236 15.85 11.13 -5.33
CA ALA A 236 14.90 12.18 -5.64
C ALA A 236 13.57 11.60 -6.12
N GLY A 237 12.48 12.18 -5.63
CA GLY A 237 11.14 11.77 -6.03
C GLY A 237 10.06 12.70 -5.50
N THR A 238 8.88 12.66 -6.10
CA THR A 238 7.72 13.42 -5.67
C THR A 238 6.43 12.73 -6.06
N ASN A 239 5.36 13.02 -5.33
CA ASN A 239 3.99 12.73 -5.71
C ASN A 239 3.06 13.85 -5.24
N LEU A 240 1.97 14.02 -5.97
CA LEU A 240 0.86 14.89 -5.59
C LEU A 240 -0.39 14.02 -5.47
N LEU A 241 -1.08 14.10 -4.33
CA LEU A 241 -2.32 13.39 -4.03
C LEU A 241 -3.44 14.40 -3.85
N ALA A 242 -4.51 14.28 -4.63
CA ALA A 242 -5.77 14.96 -4.39
C ALA A 242 -6.65 14.07 -3.50
N ILE A 243 -7.00 14.57 -2.34
CA ILE A 243 -7.93 13.99 -1.37
C ILE A 243 -9.25 14.68 -1.58
N ILE A 244 -10.26 13.94 -2.01
CA ILE A 244 -11.60 14.45 -2.35
C ILE A 244 -12.56 13.87 -1.31
N GLU A 245 -13.02 14.71 -0.40
CA GLU A 245 -13.87 14.31 0.71
C GLU A 245 -15.26 14.92 0.63
N SER A 246 -16.24 14.13 1.00
CA SER A 246 -17.60 14.55 1.30
C SER A 246 -17.99 13.92 2.63
N LYS A 247 -19.17 14.19 3.14
CA LYS A 247 -19.64 13.74 4.48
C LYS A 247 -19.37 12.26 4.76
N ASP A 248 -19.63 11.38 3.80
CA ASP A 248 -19.55 9.92 4.02
C ASP A 248 -18.56 9.21 3.06
N THR A 249 -18.01 9.94 2.10
CA THR A 249 -17.19 9.38 1.00
C THR A 249 -15.85 10.09 0.92
N ILE A 250 -14.81 9.31 0.67
CA ILE A 250 -13.47 9.81 0.42
C ILE A 250 -12.90 9.11 -0.82
N LYS A 251 -12.32 9.89 -1.72
CA LYS A 251 -11.60 9.41 -2.90
C LYS A 251 -10.20 10.00 -2.94
N GLY A 252 -9.30 9.35 -3.67
CA GLY A 252 -7.94 9.83 -3.85
C GLY A 252 -7.46 9.64 -5.27
N LEU A 253 -6.82 10.66 -5.82
CA LEU A 253 -6.13 10.62 -7.10
C LEU A 253 -4.67 10.99 -6.91
N THR A 254 -3.76 10.23 -7.50
CA THR A 254 -2.32 10.46 -7.33
C THR A 254 -1.61 10.60 -8.66
N GLU A 255 -0.73 11.60 -8.75
CA GLU A 255 0.26 11.76 -9.82
C GLU A 255 1.67 11.65 -9.26
N LEU A 256 2.50 10.85 -9.94
CA LEU A 256 3.89 10.62 -9.53
C LEU A 256 4.84 11.44 -10.39
N GLY A 257 5.89 11.97 -9.77
CA GLY A 257 7.02 12.55 -10.47
C GLY A 257 7.77 11.49 -11.29
N LYS A 258 8.33 11.94 -12.40
CA LYS A 258 9.22 11.15 -13.26
C LYS A 258 10.35 12.04 -13.75
N ILE A 259 11.53 11.47 -13.93
CA ILE A 259 12.66 12.18 -14.56
C ILE A 259 12.22 12.74 -15.91
N GLY A 260 12.50 14.00 -16.15
CA GLY A 260 12.15 14.72 -17.39
C GLY A 260 10.73 15.26 -17.46
N ARG A 261 9.87 14.97 -16.46
CA ARG A 261 8.52 15.54 -16.36
C ARG A 261 8.55 16.79 -15.47
N LYS A 262 8.04 17.90 -15.97
CA LYS A 262 7.96 19.16 -15.23
C LYS A 262 6.97 19.08 -14.07
N SER A 263 7.25 19.80 -12.99
CA SER A 263 6.36 19.88 -11.82
C SER A 263 4.96 20.38 -12.19
N GLU A 264 4.88 21.37 -13.06
CA GLU A 264 3.63 21.96 -13.53
C GLU A 264 2.77 20.97 -14.31
N GLU A 265 3.38 20.04 -15.04
CA GLU A 265 2.63 18.99 -15.77
C GLU A 265 1.97 17.99 -14.82
N ILE A 266 2.58 17.77 -13.64
CA ILE A 266 2.01 16.90 -12.59
C ILE A 266 0.73 17.55 -12.04
N GLY A 267 0.82 18.83 -11.64
CA GLY A 267 -0.33 19.59 -11.14
C GLY A 267 -1.47 19.66 -12.15
N LYS A 268 -1.19 20.08 -13.39
CA LYS A 268 -2.19 20.14 -14.48
C LYS A 268 -2.86 18.78 -14.74
N THR A 269 -2.08 17.70 -14.77
CA THR A 269 -2.62 16.35 -15.02
C THR A 269 -3.56 15.93 -13.90
N LEU A 270 -3.17 16.20 -12.65
CA LEU A 270 -3.99 15.84 -11.49
C LEU A 270 -5.27 16.69 -11.44
N ALA A 271 -5.20 18.01 -11.71
CA ALA A 271 -6.36 18.89 -11.78
C ALA A 271 -7.38 18.39 -12.78
N LYS A 272 -6.93 18.04 -14.00
CA LYS A 272 -7.81 17.47 -15.03
C LYS A 272 -8.51 16.20 -14.53
N LYS A 273 -7.77 15.27 -13.94
CA LYS A 273 -8.35 14.03 -13.38
C LYS A 273 -9.36 14.30 -12.27
N THR A 274 -9.08 15.30 -11.42
CA THR A 274 -10.00 15.66 -10.33
C THR A 274 -11.30 16.27 -10.84
N THR A 275 -11.24 17.00 -11.95
CA THR A 275 -12.43 17.58 -12.59
C THR A 275 -13.32 16.53 -13.28
N GLU A 276 -12.74 15.41 -13.70
CA GLU A 276 -13.44 14.31 -14.37
C GLU A 276 -14.14 13.35 -13.38
N GLU A 277 -13.85 13.43 -12.06
CA GLU A 277 -14.41 12.59 -10.98
C GLU A 277 -15.64 13.21 -10.29
#